data_1b5db7eda19f51342bcdcb6247417421
#
_entry.id   1b5db7eda19f51342bcdcb6247417421
#
_cell.length_a   1.000
_cell.length_b   1.000
_cell.length_c   1.000
_cell.angle_alpha   90.00
_cell.angle_beta   90.00
_cell.angle_gamma   90.00
#
_symmetry.space_group_name_H-M   'P 1'
#
loop_
_entity.id
_entity.type
_entity.pdbx_description
1 polymer ?
#
loop_
_entity_poly.entity_id
_entity_poly.type
_entity_poly.pdbx_seq_one_letter_code
_entity_poly.pdbx_strand_id
1 'polypeptide(L)'
;MIPYIIIILCILIFRFAFGNKLIYGKRKAAYLFWSLLPIFILLAFRGDSVGMDTPNYIRSFENQKLSEYLQYEDDRIEIGYAYFEKLIAQTLSAPQWLFIITALFICLSIGHFIYQTAKEPMLALLFFITLGFFQFTLSGLRQSIALSITLWLYPCIKQKRFIHFIIGIFIASLFHKSAWLFLPAYFIAQQKITPSRIIIELVGFLLLFLSAERLLLFTADIMNYNYGVEETGNGYIFFIIVLLITIG
;
A
#
# COMPACT_ATOMS: atom_id res chain seq x y z
N MET A 1 4.48 -19.80 -1.80
CA MET A 1 4.19 -19.99 -3.26
C MET A 1 2.73 -20.38 -3.53
N ILE A 2 2.21 -21.47 -2.94
CA ILE A 2 0.85 -21.97 -3.19
C ILE A 2 -0.26 -20.90 -3.08
N PRO A 3 -0.35 -20.06 -2.02
CA PRO A 3 -1.40 -19.06 -1.91
C PRO A 3 -1.42 -18.05 -3.06
N TYR A 4 -0.26 -17.64 -3.56
CA TYR A 4 -0.14 -16.72 -4.70
C TYR A 4 -0.70 -17.33 -5.99
N ILE A 5 -0.38 -18.60 -6.23
CA ILE A 5 -0.90 -19.34 -7.39
C ILE A 5 -2.42 -19.42 -7.31
N ILE A 6 -2.98 -19.72 -6.14
CA ILE A 6 -4.44 -19.79 -5.94
C ILE A 6 -5.08 -18.44 -6.24
N ILE A 7 -4.54 -17.33 -5.72
CA ILE A 7 -5.08 -15.99 -5.99
C ILE A 7 -5.06 -15.70 -7.49
N ILE A 8 -3.93 -15.94 -8.17
CA ILE A 8 -3.80 -15.71 -9.61
C ILE A 8 -4.82 -16.55 -10.38
N LEU A 9 -4.96 -17.83 -10.04
CA LEU A 9 -5.96 -18.70 -10.66
C LEU A 9 -7.39 -18.20 -10.43
N CYS A 10 -7.73 -17.75 -9.23
CA CYS A 10 -9.04 -17.15 -8.94
C CYS A 10 -9.30 -15.92 -9.82
N ILE A 11 -8.32 -15.01 -9.94
CA ILE A 11 -8.45 -13.83 -10.80
C ILE A 11 -8.72 -14.21 -12.25
N LEU A 12 -8.01 -15.22 -12.79
CA LEU A 12 -8.16 -15.68 -14.15
C LEU A 12 -9.50 -16.41 -14.36
N ILE A 13 -9.89 -17.28 -13.43
CA ILE A 13 -11.18 -18.00 -13.48
C ILE A 13 -12.35 -17.02 -13.45
N PHE A 14 -12.33 -16.06 -12.54
CA PHE A 14 -13.38 -15.03 -12.49
C PHE A 14 -13.37 -14.16 -13.74
N ARG A 15 -12.19 -13.84 -14.31
CA ARG A 15 -12.14 -13.11 -15.57
C ARG A 15 -12.82 -13.88 -16.72
N PHE A 16 -12.58 -15.16 -16.78
CA PHE A 16 -13.25 -16.04 -17.76
C PHE A 16 -14.76 -16.11 -17.52
N ALA A 17 -15.20 -16.29 -16.26
CA ALA A 17 -16.61 -16.34 -15.88
C ALA A 17 -17.39 -15.05 -16.20
N PHE A 18 -16.76 -13.88 -16.04
CA PHE A 18 -17.35 -12.58 -16.38
C PHE A 18 -17.24 -12.20 -17.86
N GLY A 19 -16.61 -13.04 -18.68
CA GLY A 19 -16.49 -12.93 -20.13
C GLY A 19 -15.27 -12.14 -20.60
N ASN A 20 -14.87 -12.39 -21.85
CA ASN A 20 -13.63 -11.84 -22.45
C ASN A 20 -13.75 -10.39 -22.95
N LYS A 21 -14.95 -9.80 -22.96
CA LYS A 21 -15.14 -8.39 -23.33
C LYS A 21 -14.78 -7.47 -22.17
N LEU A 22 -14.44 -6.21 -22.49
CA LEU A 22 -14.23 -5.18 -21.49
C LEU A 22 -15.39 -5.12 -20.48
N ILE A 23 -15.07 -5.18 -19.19
CA ILE A 23 -16.07 -5.26 -18.12
C ILE A 23 -16.30 -3.85 -17.57
N TYR A 24 -17.56 -3.40 -17.58
CA TYR A 24 -17.95 -2.07 -17.11
C TYR A 24 -19.04 -2.14 -16.05
N GLY A 25 -19.21 -1.06 -15.29
CA GLY A 25 -20.30 -0.87 -14.34
C GLY A 25 -20.41 -2.00 -13.32
N LYS A 26 -21.62 -2.51 -13.12
CA LYS A 26 -21.91 -3.57 -12.13
C LYS A 26 -21.10 -4.86 -12.33
N ARG A 27 -20.81 -5.24 -13.58
CA ARG A 27 -19.99 -6.42 -13.86
C ARG A 27 -18.54 -6.23 -13.42
N LYS A 28 -17.98 -5.02 -13.60
CA LYS A 28 -16.63 -4.70 -13.13
C LYS A 28 -16.56 -4.71 -11.59
N ALA A 29 -17.56 -4.15 -10.92
CA ALA A 29 -17.66 -4.19 -9.47
C ALA A 29 -17.75 -5.64 -8.94
N ALA A 30 -18.61 -6.48 -9.55
CA ALA A 30 -18.74 -7.88 -9.17
C ALA A 30 -17.46 -8.68 -9.42
N TYR A 31 -16.81 -8.47 -10.56
CA TYR A 31 -15.50 -9.08 -10.85
C TYR A 31 -14.45 -8.73 -9.80
N LEU A 32 -14.32 -7.43 -9.48
CA LEU A 32 -13.37 -6.97 -8.46
C LEU A 32 -13.69 -7.54 -7.09
N PHE A 33 -14.97 -7.59 -6.71
CA PHE A 33 -15.39 -8.18 -5.43
C PHE A 33 -14.94 -9.64 -5.32
N TRP A 34 -15.26 -10.49 -6.31
CA TRP A 34 -14.90 -11.90 -6.27
C TRP A 34 -13.40 -12.13 -6.37
N SER A 35 -12.68 -11.30 -7.13
CA SER A 35 -11.23 -11.42 -7.28
C SER A 35 -10.46 -10.93 -6.05
N LEU A 36 -10.98 -9.94 -5.32
CA LEU A 36 -10.38 -9.44 -4.08
C LEU A 36 -10.74 -10.29 -2.86
N LEU A 37 -11.81 -11.09 -2.92
CA LEU A 37 -12.23 -11.92 -1.79
C LEU A 37 -11.15 -12.92 -1.32
N PRO A 38 -10.46 -13.69 -2.19
CA PRO A 38 -9.34 -14.53 -1.77
C PRO A 38 -8.19 -13.74 -1.15
N ILE A 39 -7.90 -12.55 -1.68
CA ILE A 39 -6.87 -11.65 -1.16
C ILE A 39 -7.26 -11.18 0.24
N PHE A 40 -8.52 -10.76 0.41
CA PHE A 40 -9.06 -10.38 1.72
C PHE A 40 -8.94 -11.52 2.73
N ILE A 41 -9.35 -12.73 2.36
CA ILE A 41 -9.30 -13.89 3.26
C ILE A 41 -7.86 -14.16 3.72
N LEU A 42 -6.89 -14.11 2.81
CA LEU A 42 -5.48 -14.32 3.16
C LEU A 42 -4.91 -13.19 4.03
N LEU A 43 -5.29 -11.96 3.79
CA LEU A 43 -4.86 -10.82 4.63
C LEU A 43 -5.53 -10.84 6.00
N ALA A 44 -6.85 -11.12 6.02
CA ALA A 44 -7.68 -11.05 7.22
C ALA A 44 -7.42 -12.23 8.18
N PHE A 45 -7.19 -13.42 7.67
CA PHE A 45 -7.07 -14.65 8.47
C PHE A 45 -5.67 -15.27 8.39
N ARG A 46 -4.65 -14.43 8.19
CA ARG A 46 -3.26 -14.86 8.20
C ARG A 46 -2.85 -15.37 9.59
N GLY A 47 -2.03 -16.42 9.59
CA GLY A 47 -1.41 -16.92 10.84
C GLY A 47 -0.26 -16.03 11.31
N ASP A 48 0.17 -16.21 12.53
CA ASP A 48 1.19 -15.39 13.21
C ASP A 48 2.54 -15.39 12.49
N SER A 49 2.83 -16.44 11.72
CA SER A 49 4.06 -16.62 10.95
C SER A 49 4.00 -16.00 9.55
N VAL A 50 2.86 -15.41 9.15
CA VAL A 50 2.66 -14.83 7.82
C VAL A 50 2.85 -13.32 7.87
N GLY A 51 3.89 -12.83 7.19
CA GLY A 51 4.34 -11.43 7.25
C GLY A 51 5.36 -11.22 8.38
N MET A 52 6.48 -10.56 8.03
CA MET A 52 7.61 -10.38 8.95
C MET A 52 7.22 -9.63 10.24
N ASP A 53 6.33 -8.65 10.14
CA ASP A 53 5.95 -7.80 11.27
C ASP A 53 4.69 -8.28 12.00
N THR A 54 4.04 -9.35 11.56
CA THR A 54 2.80 -9.86 12.17
C THR A 54 2.95 -10.15 13.66
N PRO A 55 4.03 -10.80 14.15
CA PRO A 55 4.22 -11.02 15.60
C PRO A 55 4.34 -9.71 16.39
N ASN A 56 4.95 -8.68 15.79
CA ASN A 56 5.09 -7.37 16.42
C ASN A 56 3.74 -6.65 16.54
N TYR A 57 2.88 -6.74 15.53
CA TYR A 57 1.51 -6.20 15.59
C TYR A 57 0.65 -6.92 16.62
N ILE A 58 0.76 -8.24 16.75
CA ILE A 58 0.04 -9.00 17.78
C ILE A 58 0.49 -8.57 19.17
N ARG A 59 1.82 -8.46 19.40
CA ARG A 59 2.37 -8.01 20.67
C ARG A 59 1.94 -6.57 21.00
N SER A 60 2.00 -5.66 20.04
CA SER A 60 1.55 -4.28 20.19
C SER A 60 0.07 -4.23 20.59
N PHE A 61 -0.76 -4.98 19.89
CA PHE A 61 -2.19 -5.07 20.16
C PHE A 61 -2.49 -5.55 21.59
N GLU A 62 -1.82 -6.60 22.06
CA GLU A 62 -2.00 -7.11 23.43
C GLU A 62 -1.52 -6.08 24.47
N ASN A 63 -0.44 -5.36 24.21
CA ASN A 63 0.01 -4.27 25.07
C ASN A 63 -1.02 -3.14 25.14
N GLN A 64 -1.59 -2.72 23.98
CA GLN A 64 -2.65 -1.71 23.92
C GLN A 64 -3.91 -2.16 24.68
N LYS A 65 -4.25 -3.45 24.62
CA LYS A 65 -5.41 -4.04 25.29
C LYS A 65 -5.26 -4.04 26.82
N LEU A 66 -4.08 -4.39 27.33
CA LEU A 66 -3.80 -4.49 28.75
C LEU A 66 -3.57 -3.14 29.41
N SER A 67 -3.20 -2.12 28.66
CA SER A 67 -2.88 -0.81 29.19
C SER A 67 -4.11 0.08 29.33
N GLU A 68 -4.22 0.79 30.45
CA GLU A 68 -5.21 1.86 30.62
C GLU A 68 -4.89 3.09 29.74
N TYR A 69 -3.60 3.39 29.58
CA TYR A 69 -3.12 4.50 28.76
C TYR A 69 -2.76 4.07 27.35
N LEU A 70 -2.71 5.03 26.42
CA LEU A 70 -2.22 4.79 25.08
C LEU A 70 -0.75 4.38 25.13
N GLN A 71 -0.44 3.18 24.65
CA GLN A 71 0.95 2.75 24.47
C GLN A 71 1.48 3.35 23.18
N TYR A 72 2.27 4.37 23.32
CA TYR A 72 2.83 5.15 22.22
C TYR A 72 4.33 5.38 22.47
N GLU A 73 5.16 4.85 21.59
CA GLU A 73 6.58 5.14 21.53
C GLU A 73 6.82 6.10 20.38
N ASP A 74 7.12 7.35 20.69
CA ASP A 74 7.13 8.50 19.78
C ASP A 74 7.96 8.31 18.50
N ASP A 75 9.01 7.50 18.57
CA ASP A 75 9.92 7.27 17.44
C ASP A 75 9.58 6.06 16.56
N ARG A 76 8.67 5.18 17.01
CA ARG A 76 8.45 3.89 16.34
C ARG A 76 7.02 3.67 15.84
N ILE A 77 6.02 4.29 16.45
CA ILE A 77 4.61 4.07 16.13
C ILE A 77 3.94 5.42 15.95
N GLU A 78 3.34 5.64 14.80
CA GLU A 78 2.61 6.86 14.52
C GLU A 78 1.34 6.95 15.36
N ILE A 79 1.04 8.15 15.86
CA ILE A 79 -0.03 8.40 16.82
C ILE A 79 -1.43 7.97 16.33
N GLY A 80 -1.74 8.19 15.06
CA GLY A 80 -3.03 7.78 14.49
C GLY A 80 -3.19 6.27 14.44
N TYR A 81 -2.11 5.53 14.14
CA TYR A 81 -2.13 4.08 14.19
C TYR A 81 -2.29 3.59 15.64
N ALA A 82 -1.58 4.18 16.61
CA ALA A 82 -1.70 3.79 18.01
C ALA A 82 -3.14 3.96 18.54
N TYR A 83 -3.80 5.08 18.23
CA TYR A 83 -5.22 5.27 18.57
C TYR A 83 -6.14 4.28 17.88
N PHE A 84 -5.91 4.01 16.59
CA PHE A 84 -6.69 3.04 15.83
C PHE A 84 -6.55 1.63 16.41
N GLU A 85 -5.34 1.19 16.71
CA GLU A 85 -5.05 -0.11 17.32
C GLU A 85 -5.69 -0.23 18.70
N LYS A 86 -5.54 0.80 19.55
CA LYS A 86 -6.15 0.85 20.89
C LYS A 86 -7.67 0.78 20.85
N LEU A 87 -8.30 1.51 19.94
CA LEU A 87 -9.75 1.48 19.78
C LEU A 87 -10.24 0.06 19.47
N ILE A 88 -9.56 -0.64 18.55
CA ILE A 88 -9.90 -2.02 18.21
C ILE A 88 -9.63 -2.94 19.42
N ALA A 89 -8.48 -2.81 20.08
CA ALA A 89 -8.10 -3.65 21.19
C ALA A 89 -9.05 -3.55 22.41
N GLN A 90 -9.62 -2.36 22.64
CA GLN A 90 -10.58 -2.15 23.72
C GLN A 90 -12.00 -2.61 23.37
N THR A 91 -12.37 -2.59 22.08
CA THR A 91 -13.71 -2.99 21.63
C THR A 91 -13.82 -4.44 21.21
N LEU A 92 -12.75 -4.97 20.60
CA LEU A 92 -12.70 -6.30 19.98
C LEU A 92 -11.45 -7.01 20.50
N SER A 93 -11.61 -7.86 21.50
CA SER A 93 -10.52 -8.41 22.32
C SER A 93 -9.51 -9.32 21.63
N ALA A 94 -9.71 -9.72 20.37
CA ALA A 94 -8.80 -10.60 19.64
C ALA A 94 -7.96 -9.82 18.61
N PRO A 95 -6.62 -10.04 18.52
CA PRO A 95 -5.74 -9.39 17.54
C PRO A 95 -6.18 -9.60 16.08
N GLN A 96 -6.90 -10.69 15.81
CA GLN A 96 -7.43 -11.01 14.51
C GLN A 96 -8.30 -9.89 13.92
N TRP A 97 -9.02 -9.13 14.75
CA TRP A 97 -9.86 -8.02 14.29
C TRP A 97 -9.04 -6.87 13.71
N LEU A 98 -7.84 -6.65 14.21
CA LEU A 98 -6.92 -5.68 13.60
C LEU A 98 -6.65 -6.05 12.13
N PHE A 99 -6.35 -7.32 11.87
CA PHE A 99 -6.09 -7.81 10.51
C PHE A 99 -7.33 -7.81 9.63
N ILE A 100 -8.50 -8.17 10.17
CA ILE A 100 -9.77 -8.17 9.41
C ILE A 100 -10.13 -6.75 8.98
N ILE A 101 -10.11 -5.78 9.90
CA ILE A 101 -10.48 -4.39 9.62
C ILE A 101 -9.50 -3.75 8.63
N THR A 102 -8.21 -3.97 8.82
CA THR A 102 -7.19 -3.42 7.92
C THR A 102 -7.24 -4.08 6.55
N ALA A 103 -7.43 -5.40 6.45
CA ALA A 103 -7.59 -6.11 5.18
C ALA A 103 -8.81 -5.62 4.41
N LEU A 104 -9.93 -5.41 5.10
CA LEU A 104 -11.15 -4.87 4.49
C LEU A 104 -10.89 -3.48 3.91
N PHE A 105 -10.26 -2.59 4.68
CA PHE A 105 -9.95 -1.24 4.23
C PHE A 105 -8.99 -1.24 3.02
N ILE A 106 -7.94 -2.06 3.05
CA ILE A 106 -6.97 -2.21 1.95
C ILE A 106 -7.67 -2.72 0.69
N CYS A 107 -8.45 -3.81 0.79
CA CYS A 107 -9.16 -4.39 -0.36
C CYS A 107 -10.20 -3.44 -0.95
N LEU A 108 -10.96 -2.72 -0.12
CA LEU A 108 -11.90 -1.70 -0.59
C LEU A 108 -11.19 -0.56 -1.31
N SER A 109 -10.08 -0.08 -0.78
CA SER A 109 -9.30 1.02 -1.37
C SER A 109 -8.72 0.63 -2.72
N ILE A 110 -8.10 -0.54 -2.82
CA ILE A 110 -7.55 -1.08 -4.08
C ILE A 110 -8.66 -1.34 -5.08
N GLY A 111 -9.75 -1.99 -4.66
CA GLY A 111 -10.90 -2.27 -5.51
C GLY A 111 -11.53 -0.98 -6.07
N HIS A 112 -11.72 0.02 -5.21
CA HIS A 112 -12.24 1.32 -5.61
C HIS A 112 -11.32 2.03 -6.62
N PHE A 113 -10.03 2.06 -6.33
CA PHE A 113 -9.04 2.67 -7.21
C PHE A 113 -9.00 1.99 -8.58
N ILE A 114 -8.94 0.65 -8.63
CA ILE A 114 -8.96 -0.12 -9.88
C ILE A 114 -10.30 0.08 -10.61
N TYR A 115 -11.41 0.13 -9.88
CA TYR A 115 -12.72 0.39 -10.47
C TYR A 115 -12.76 1.72 -11.21
N GLN A 116 -12.18 2.78 -10.63
CA GLN A 116 -12.19 4.12 -11.23
C GLN A 116 -11.16 4.30 -12.35
N THR A 117 -9.99 3.66 -12.27
CA THR A 117 -8.84 4.00 -13.09
C THR A 117 -8.49 2.97 -14.15
N ALA A 118 -8.63 1.68 -13.85
CA ALA A 118 -8.17 0.64 -14.75
C ALA A 118 -9.20 0.30 -15.84
N LYS A 119 -8.79 0.30 -17.10
CA LYS A 119 -9.59 -0.24 -18.21
C LYS A 119 -9.67 -1.77 -18.12
N GLU A 120 -8.55 -2.42 -17.77
CA GLU A 120 -8.43 -3.87 -17.60
C GLU A 120 -8.16 -4.21 -16.13
N PRO A 121 -9.21 -4.48 -15.32
CA PRO A 121 -9.06 -4.73 -13.89
C PRO A 121 -8.27 -6.02 -13.59
N MET A 122 -8.28 -7.01 -14.48
CA MET A 122 -7.49 -8.23 -14.33
C MET A 122 -5.99 -7.91 -14.32
N LEU A 123 -5.51 -7.14 -15.29
CA LEU A 123 -4.09 -6.76 -15.35
C LEU A 123 -3.67 -5.96 -14.12
N ALA A 124 -4.52 -5.04 -13.66
CA ALA A 124 -4.24 -4.26 -12.45
C ALA A 124 -4.10 -5.15 -11.20
N LEU A 125 -4.98 -6.16 -11.04
CA LEU A 125 -4.87 -7.13 -9.94
C LEU A 125 -3.65 -8.03 -10.08
N LEU A 126 -3.33 -8.49 -11.29
CA LEU A 126 -2.11 -9.27 -11.53
C LEU A 126 -0.86 -8.48 -11.18
N PHE A 127 -0.77 -7.20 -11.58
CA PHE A 127 0.35 -6.32 -11.19
C PHE A 127 0.41 -6.09 -9.68
N PHE A 128 -0.73 -5.93 -9.01
CA PHE A 128 -0.77 -5.82 -7.56
C PHE A 128 -0.10 -7.01 -6.86
N ILE A 129 -0.28 -8.22 -7.41
CA ILE A 129 0.31 -9.43 -6.86
C ILE A 129 1.74 -9.63 -7.31
N THR A 130 2.01 -9.54 -8.63
CA THR A 130 3.31 -9.92 -9.21
C THR A 130 4.41 -8.90 -8.97
N LEU A 131 4.07 -7.61 -8.80
CA LEU A 131 5.03 -6.55 -8.46
C LEU A 131 5.30 -6.45 -6.94
N GLY A 132 4.79 -7.39 -6.13
CA GLY A 132 5.10 -7.46 -4.71
C GLY A 132 4.23 -6.57 -3.80
N PHE A 133 3.28 -5.79 -4.33
CA PHE A 133 2.42 -4.95 -3.51
C PHE A 133 1.57 -5.77 -2.53
N PHE A 134 1.06 -6.92 -2.95
CA PHE A 134 0.36 -7.85 -2.06
C PHE A 134 1.27 -8.38 -0.95
N GLN A 135 2.50 -8.78 -1.30
CA GLN A 135 3.50 -9.22 -0.32
C GLN A 135 3.80 -8.12 0.71
N PHE A 136 3.91 -6.90 0.23
CA PHE A 136 4.12 -5.74 1.09
C PHE A 136 2.98 -5.53 2.09
N THR A 137 1.70 -5.75 1.69
CA THR A 137 0.55 -5.62 2.60
C THR A 137 0.53 -6.67 3.72
N LEU A 138 1.23 -7.77 3.57
CA LEU A 138 1.37 -8.79 4.62
C LEU A 138 2.33 -8.36 5.74
N SER A 139 3.32 -7.51 5.46
CA SER A 139 4.32 -7.07 6.43
C SER A 139 4.09 -5.62 6.89
N GLY A 140 4.04 -4.67 5.97
CA GLY A 140 3.92 -3.24 6.26
C GLY A 140 2.48 -2.78 6.51
N LEU A 141 1.81 -3.23 7.59
CA LEU A 141 0.41 -2.94 7.87
C LEU A 141 0.11 -1.44 7.95
N ARG A 142 0.86 -0.69 8.74
CA ARG A 142 0.71 0.77 8.92
C ARG A 142 0.89 1.53 7.62
N GLN A 143 1.93 1.17 6.89
CA GLN A 143 2.23 1.77 5.59
C GLN A 143 1.16 1.40 4.55
N SER A 144 0.61 0.19 4.60
CA SER A 144 -0.49 -0.23 3.72
C SER A 144 -1.78 0.54 3.99
N ILE A 145 -2.09 0.87 5.26
CA ILE A 145 -3.20 1.75 5.61
C ILE A 145 -2.96 3.15 5.03
N ALA A 146 -1.77 3.72 5.23
CA ALA A 146 -1.41 5.03 4.70
C ALA A 146 -1.50 5.08 3.17
N LEU A 147 -0.96 4.07 2.46
CA LEU A 147 -1.09 3.93 1.01
C LEU A 147 -2.55 3.80 0.58
N SER A 148 -3.36 3.05 1.32
CA SER A 148 -4.80 2.93 1.03
C SER A 148 -5.50 4.28 1.12
N ILE A 149 -5.17 5.13 2.10
CA ILE A 149 -5.68 6.51 2.18
C ILE A 149 -5.23 7.32 0.95
N THR A 150 -3.97 7.20 0.52
CA THR A 150 -3.49 7.95 -0.66
C THR A 150 -4.20 7.55 -1.95
N LEU A 151 -4.66 6.29 -2.09
CA LEU A 151 -5.48 5.87 -3.24
C LEU A 151 -6.81 6.64 -3.33
N TRP A 152 -7.43 6.98 -2.19
CA TRP A 152 -8.64 7.80 -2.14
C TRP A 152 -8.40 9.26 -2.51
N LEU A 153 -7.14 9.72 -2.48
CA LEU A 153 -6.77 11.09 -2.87
C LEU A 153 -6.57 11.28 -4.38
N TYR A 154 -6.59 10.19 -5.16
CA TYR A 154 -6.45 10.27 -6.62
C TYR A 154 -7.44 11.24 -7.29
N PRO A 155 -8.74 11.28 -6.94
CA PRO A 155 -9.66 12.28 -7.48
C PRO A 155 -9.27 13.72 -7.14
N CYS A 156 -8.64 13.96 -5.98
CA CYS A 156 -8.16 15.29 -5.59
C CYS A 156 -7.02 15.78 -6.50
N ILE A 157 -6.13 14.87 -6.89
CA ILE A 157 -5.07 15.16 -7.87
C ILE A 157 -5.71 15.51 -9.22
N LYS A 158 -6.61 14.68 -9.73
CA LYS A 158 -7.27 14.86 -11.03
C LYS A 158 -8.10 16.15 -11.10
N GLN A 159 -8.77 16.52 -10.00
CA GLN A 159 -9.64 17.70 -9.89
C GLN A 159 -8.88 18.94 -9.41
N LYS A 160 -7.57 18.85 -9.23
CA LYS A 160 -6.71 19.96 -8.74
C LYS A 160 -7.12 20.52 -7.37
N ARG A 161 -7.63 19.66 -6.48
CA ARG A 161 -8.09 20.04 -5.14
C ARG A 161 -6.95 19.91 -4.13
N PHE A 162 -6.01 20.85 -4.17
CA PHE A 162 -4.78 20.80 -3.35
C PHE A 162 -5.04 20.71 -1.84
N ILE A 163 -5.96 21.53 -1.31
CA ILE A 163 -6.23 21.55 0.13
C ILE A 163 -6.75 20.18 0.61
N HIS A 164 -7.68 19.56 -0.11
CA HIS A 164 -8.19 18.23 0.24
C HIS A 164 -7.08 17.17 0.12
N PHE A 165 -6.21 17.31 -0.88
CA PHE A 165 -5.09 16.41 -1.07
C PHE A 165 -4.11 16.49 0.11
N ILE A 166 -3.67 17.69 0.54
CA ILE A 166 -2.73 17.85 1.65
C ILE A 166 -3.31 17.42 2.99
N ILE A 167 -4.61 17.68 3.23
CA ILE A 167 -5.30 17.17 4.42
C ILE A 167 -5.30 15.65 4.43
N GLY A 168 -5.58 15.02 3.29
CA GLY A 168 -5.55 13.57 3.16
C GLY A 168 -4.14 12.97 3.35
N ILE A 169 -3.08 13.63 2.84
CA ILE A 169 -1.70 13.23 3.09
C ILE A 169 -1.35 13.35 4.58
N PHE A 170 -1.79 14.44 5.24
CA PHE A 170 -1.62 14.58 6.67
C PHE A 170 -2.32 13.46 7.45
N ILE A 171 -3.57 13.12 7.11
CA ILE A 171 -4.26 11.98 7.73
C ILE A 171 -3.50 10.66 7.47
N ALA A 172 -3.04 10.41 6.24
CA ALA A 172 -2.25 9.24 5.92
C ALA A 172 -0.94 9.17 6.74
N SER A 173 -0.29 10.33 6.97
CA SER A 173 0.95 10.41 7.74
C SER A 173 0.78 10.08 9.23
N LEU A 174 -0.44 10.21 9.77
CA LEU A 174 -0.77 9.75 11.13
C LEU A 174 -0.71 8.22 11.28
N PHE A 175 -0.80 7.49 10.17
CA PHE A 175 -0.63 6.04 10.12
C PHE A 175 0.76 5.62 9.69
N HIS A 176 1.41 6.40 8.80
CA HIS A 176 2.81 6.17 8.44
C HIS A 176 3.44 7.43 7.82
N LYS A 177 4.54 7.87 8.43
CA LYS A 177 5.24 9.13 8.07
C LYS A 177 5.64 9.19 6.58
N SER A 178 5.94 8.04 5.95
CA SER A 178 6.31 8.00 4.52
C SER A 178 5.20 8.47 3.57
N ALA A 179 3.96 8.64 4.01
CA ALA A 179 2.89 9.22 3.20
C ALA A 179 3.24 10.61 2.64
N TRP A 180 4.11 11.37 3.32
CA TRP A 180 4.61 12.66 2.83
C TRP A 180 5.39 12.55 1.51
N LEU A 181 5.99 11.40 1.24
CA LEU A 181 6.68 11.14 -0.04
C LEU A 181 5.72 11.16 -1.24
N PHE A 182 4.42 11.06 -0.99
CA PHE A 182 3.41 11.14 -2.05
C PHE A 182 3.04 12.59 -2.41
N LEU A 183 3.46 13.58 -1.62
CA LEU A 183 3.16 15.00 -1.87
C LEU A 183 3.62 15.51 -3.25
N PRO A 184 4.81 15.18 -3.75
CA PRO A 184 5.26 15.58 -5.09
C PRO A 184 4.36 15.08 -6.22
N ALA A 185 3.66 13.95 -6.05
CA ALA A 185 2.78 13.38 -7.07
C ALA A 185 1.68 14.36 -7.51
N TYR A 186 1.18 15.21 -6.60
CA TYR A 186 0.20 16.23 -6.95
C TYR A 186 0.75 17.21 -7.98
N PHE A 187 1.95 17.72 -7.77
CA PHE A 187 2.59 18.71 -8.65
C PHE A 187 3.02 18.08 -9.98
N ILE A 188 3.57 16.87 -9.94
CA ILE A 188 4.01 16.11 -11.10
C ILE A 188 2.81 15.87 -12.04
N ALA A 189 1.69 15.42 -11.51
CA ALA A 189 0.48 15.11 -12.28
C ALA A 189 -0.20 16.34 -12.92
N GLN A 190 0.06 17.56 -12.42
CA GLN A 190 -0.52 18.79 -12.98
C GLN A 190 0.24 19.31 -14.21
N GLN A 191 1.37 18.77 -14.48
CA GLN A 191 2.25 19.28 -15.52
C GLN A 191 1.92 18.69 -16.90
N LYS A 192 2.23 19.42 -17.96
CA LYS A 192 2.10 18.91 -19.33
C LYS A 192 3.23 17.91 -19.63
N ILE A 193 2.89 16.81 -20.23
CA ILE A 193 3.85 15.82 -20.70
C ILE A 193 4.52 16.37 -21.95
N THR A 194 5.83 16.62 -21.88
CA THR A 194 6.67 16.99 -23.02
C THR A 194 7.89 16.07 -23.07
N PRO A 195 8.50 15.82 -24.26
CA PRO A 195 9.68 14.96 -24.35
C PRO A 195 10.82 15.38 -23.43
N SER A 196 11.11 16.69 -23.36
CA SER A 196 12.17 17.23 -22.50
C SER A 196 11.88 16.97 -21.02
N ARG A 197 10.62 16.99 -20.63
CA ARG A 197 10.22 16.74 -19.26
C ARG A 197 10.33 15.26 -18.90
N ILE A 198 9.92 14.36 -19.78
CA ILE A 198 10.13 12.92 -19.58
C ILE A 198 11.61 12.64 -19.31
N ILE A 199 12.51 13.27 -20.09
CA ILE A 199 13.95 13.14 -19.88
C ILE A 199 14.36 13.67 -18.49
N ILE A 200 13.87 14.84 -18.09
CA ILE A 200 14.18 15.42 -16.77
C ILE A 200 13.68 14.51 -15.63
N GLU A 201 12.47 13.98 -15.75
CA GLU A 201 11.89 13.07 -14.74
C GLU A 201 12.65 11.75 -14.68
N LEU A 202 13.04 11.17 -15.81
CA LEU A 202 13.86 9.97 -15.87
C LEU A 202 15.26 10.18 -15.27
N VAL A 203 15.91 11.31 -15.60
CA VAL A 203 17.21 11.65 -15.01
C VAL A 203 17.08 11.90 -13.52
N GLY A 204 16.07 12.66 -13.08
CA GLY A 204 15.80 12.90 -11.66
C GLY A 204 15.55 11.59 -10.90
N PHE A 205 14.77 10.70 -11.47
CA PHE A 205 14.50 9.38 -10.88
C PHE A 205 15.76 8.51 -10.82
N LEU A 206 16.59 8.52 -11.88
CA LEU A 206 17.87 7.82 -11.90
C LEU A 206 18.82 8.37 -10.82
N LEU A 207 18.90 9.69 -10.67
CA LEU A 207 19.74 10.31 -9.64
C LEU A 207 19.25 9.95 -8.23
N LEU A 208 17.93 9.99 -7.99
CA LEU A 208 17.33 9.57 -6.73
C LEU A 208 17.63 8.08 -6.45
N PHE A 209 17.54 7.24 -7.46
CA PHE A 209 17.83 5.82 -7.34
C PHE A 209 19.31 5.57 -7.04
N LEU A 210 20.24 6.23 -7.74
CA LEU A 210 21.67 6.10 -7.48
C LEU A 210 22.08 6.67 -6.12
N SER A 211 21.32 7.62 -5.59
CA SER A 211 21.55 8.19 -4.26
C SER A 211 20.69 7.56 -3.16
N ALA A 212 19.87 6.54 -3.48
CA ALA A 212 18.89 5.98 -2.55
C ALA A 212 19.50 5.49 -1.24
N GLU A 213 20.64 4.81 -1.28
CA GLU A 213 21.36 4.35 -0.10
C GLU A 213 21.80 5.53 0.79
N ARG A 214 22.39 6.57 0.19
CA ARG A 214 22.82 7.78 0.93
C ARG A 214 21.64 8.54 1.50
N LEU A 215 20.53 8.61 0.75
CA LEU A 215 19.29 9.24 1.21
C LEU A 215 18.65 8.44 2.35
N LEU A 216 18.67 7.11 2.28
CA LEU A 216 18.20 6.25 3.37
C LEU A 216 19.04 6.44 4.63
N LEU A 217 20.37 6.45 4.53
CA LEU A 217 21.25 6.68 5.67
C LEU A 217 21.04 8.10 6.26
N PHE A 218 20.93 9.12 5.42
CA PHE A 218 20.66 10.48 5.84
C PHE A 218 19.30 10.63 6.53
N THR A 219 18.25 10.00 5.98
CA THR A 219 16.91 10.03 6.61
C THR A 219 16.87 9.19 7.89
N ALA A 220 17.60 8.09 7.96
CA ALA A 220 17.74 7.27 9.15
C ALA A 220 18.41 8.06 10.29
N ASP A 221 19.47 8.80 9.97
CA ASP A 221 20.19 9.66 10.91
C ASP A 221 19.30 10.79 11.46
N ILE A 222 18.57 11.49 10.58
CA ILE A 222 17.62 12.54 11.00
C ILE A 222 16.47 11.98 11.84
N MET A 223 16.02 10.76 11.56
CA MET A 223 14.87 10.14 12.22
C MET A 223 15.27 9.25 13.41
N ASN A 224 16.55 9.19 13.78
CA ASN A 224 17.11 8.28 14.80
C ASN A 224 16.70 6.80 14.58
N TYR A 225 16.58 6.38 13.32
CA TYR A 225 16.14 5.04 12.97
C TYR A 225 17.35 4.17 12.63
N ASN A 226 17.63 3.14 13.44
CA ASN A 226 18.62 2.12 13.10
C ASN A 226 18.02 1.15 12.07
N TYR A 227 18.15 1.46 10.77
CA TYR A 227 18.02 0.44 9.75
C TYR A 227 19.27 -0.43 9.85
N GLY A 228 19.13 -1.69 10.29
CA GLY A 228 20.16 -2.67 10.05
C GLY A 228 20.35 -2.75 8.53
N VAL A 229 21.44 -2.18 8.03
CA VAL A 229 21.82 -2.25 6.61
C VAL A 229 22.34 -3.66 6.38
N GLU A 230 21.42 -4.62 6.23
CA GLU A 230 21.75 -5.87 5.54
C GLU A 230 21.83 -5.52 4.05
N GLU A 231 22.91 -5.93 3.40
CA GLU A 231 23.15 -5.74 1.97
C GLU A 231 21.90 -6.12 1.17
N THR A 232 21.15 -5.11 0.70
CA THR A 232 19.95 -5.30 -0.09
C THR A 232 20.34 -5.71 -1.51
N GLY A 233 20.62 -7.02 -1.67
CA GLY A 233 20.81 -7.61 -2.99
C GLY A 233 19.53 -7.52 -3.82
N ASN A 234 19.68 -7.20 -5.13
CA ASN A 234 18.68 -7.33 -6.19
C ASN A 234 17.58 -6.25 -6.35
N GLY A 235 17.59 -5.14 -5.63
CA GLY A 235 16.67 -4.02 -5.88
C GLY A 235 16.78 -3.46 -7.32
N TYR A 236 17.93 -3.57 -7.96
CA TYR A 236 18.17 -3.13 -9.34
C TYR A 236 17.32 -3.87 -10.37
N ILE A 237 17.11 -5.18 -10.21
CA ILE A 237 16.31 -5.99 -11.15
C ILE A 237 14.84 -5.56 -11.09
N PHE A 238 14.30 -5.38 -9.89
CA PHE A 238 12.93 -4.89 -9.70
C PHE A 238 12.75 -3.52 -10.33
N PHE A 239 13.71 -2.62 -10.13
CA PHE A 239 13.72 -1.31 -10.73
C PHE A 239 13.70 -1.33 -12.25
N ILE A 240 14.55 -2.16 -12.88
CA ILE A 240 14.60 -2.31 -14.34
C ILE A 240 13.26 -2.83 -14.87
N ILE A 241 12.64 -3.80 -14.20
CA ILE A 241 11.34 -4.34 -14.59
C ILE A 241 10.26 -3.25 -14.54
N VAL A 242 10.20 -2.47 -13.46
CA VAL A 242 9.24 -1.36 -13.33
C VAL A 242 9.49 -0.29 -14.40
N LEU A 243 10.73 0.05 -14.68
CA LEU A 243 11.10 1.01 -15.73
C LEU A 243 10.66 0.52 -17.11
N LEU A 244 10.89 -0.74 -17.45
CA LEU A 244 10.48 -1.33 -18.74
C LEU A 244 8.95 -1.35 -18.91
N ILE A 245 8.21 -1.62 -17.83
CA ILE A 245 6.73 -1.59 -17.85
C ILE A 245 6.21 -0.15 -18.02
N THR A 246 6.94 0.85 -17.53
CA THR A 246 6.50 2.25 -17.57
C THR A 246 6.76 2.92 -18.94
N ILE A 247 7.73 2.42 -19.69
CA ILE A 247 8.15 2.97 -21.00
C ILE A 247 7.42 2.30 -22.17
N GLY A 248 6.89 1.09 -22.01
CA GLY A 248 6.11 0.34 -23.02
C GLY A 248 4.62 0.63 -22.93
#